data_ede906ab8f823edffb074010732ea33b
#
_entry.id   ede906ab8f823edffb074010732ea33b
#
_cell.length_a   1.000
_cell.length_b   1.000
_cell.length_c   1.000
_cell.angle_alpha   90.00
_cell.angle_beta   90.00
_cell.angle_gamma   90.00
#
_symmetry.space_group_name_H-M   'P 1'
#
loop_
_entity.id
_entity.type
_entity.pdbx_description
1 polymer ?
#
loop_
_entity_poly.entity_id
_entity_poly.type
_entity_poly.pdbx_seq_one_letter_code
_entity_poly.pdbx_strand_id
1 'polypeptide(L)'
;MNDKSSKLKKLSLELKSKTSKGEILIGFDGFVDDIIAVIDKRESVSSYKRIDSISKYAERISRLSGVSGSIELDTLQQKLGGNAPIMGNSLIRQGFAVNAIVTIGTQNAIHPVFKDFASQCKFVAPIANPGNTLAFEFDDGKIMMNQLGSFGDVNWENLKKLLGEENLKNLLRKCTLGAFVNWAMLPYMSSVYLGLANMLDEMKVRLKIFIDLADIMRRTPKDILEMLSILSRLGKNNDLILGLNFSEAQQICEHLGLADIEKKSEKYAKTIRNKLDITAIVIHETKRAVISTKTEAYAVDGPYTEKPKLTTGAGDNFNAGFCSGWQQGLSWEQCLFTGVYTSGFYVRNAYSPNSEELIKFIEENA
;
A
#
# COMPACT_ATOMS: atom_id res chain seq x y z
N MET A 1 -1.26 -21.52 28.78
CA MET A 1 -0.79 -20.48 27.87
C MET A 1 -1.89 -20.23 26.85
N ASN A 2 -2.23 -18.97 26.58
CA ASN A 2 -3.21 -18.63 25.55
C ASN A 2 -2.65 -19.10 24.19
N ASP A 3 -3.46 -19.70 23.31
CA ASP A 3 -3.07 -20.18 21.97
C ASP A 3 -2.31 -19.11 21.17
N LYS A 4 -2.75 -17.85 21.24
CA LYS A 4 -2.10 -16.70 20.60
C LYS A 4 -0.65 -16.49 21.10
N SER A 5 -0.40 -16.57 22.41
CA SER A 5 0.95 -16.41 22.98
C SER A 5 1.92 -17.45 22.44
N SER A 6 1.50 -18.72 22.36
CA SER A 6 2.32 -19.80 21.78
C SER A 6 2.66 -19.55 20.30
N LYS A 7 1.67 -19.10 19.52
CA LYS A 7 1.84 -18.77 18.09
C LYS A 7 2.82 -17.61 17.87
N LEU A 8 2.73 -16.56 18.70
CA LEU A 8 3.63 -15.40 18.60
C LEU A 8 5.06 -15.76 18.98
N LYS A 9 5.27 -16.57 20.03
CA LYS A 9 6.59 -17.09 20.40
C LYS A 9 7.21 -17.92 19.28
N LYS A 10 6.42 -18.81 18.66
CA LYS A 10 6.87 -19.58 17.50
C LYS A 10 7.26 -18.67 16.34
N LEU A 11 6.43 -17.66 16.03
CA LEU A 11 6.71 -16.69 14.96
C LEU A 11 8.02 -15.93 15.21
N SER A 12 8.27 -15.44 16.45
CA SER A 12 9.49 -14.71 16.77
C SER A 12 10.74 -15.56 16.58
N LEU A 13 10.69 -16.84 16.97
CA LEU A 13 11.79 -17.79 16.77
C LEU A 13 12.05 -18.05 15.28
N GLU A 14 11.00 -18.23 14.49
CA GLU A 14 11.14 -18.43 13.04
C GLU A 14 11.72 -17.19 12.35
N LEU A 15 11.25 -15.97 12.70
CA LEU A 15 11.80 -14.73 12.15
C LEU A 15 13.29 -14.54 12.50
N LYS A 16 13.71 -14.90 13.72
CA LYS A 16 15.13 -14.89 14.13
C LYS A 16 16.01 -15.84 13.31
N SER A 17 15.45 -16.95 12.85
CA SER A 17 16.19 -17.96 12.09
C SER A 17 16.36 -17.62 10.60
N LYS A 18 15.60 -16.66 10.07
CA LYS A 18 15.60 -16.32 8.63
C LYS A 18 16.72 -15.32 8.29
N THR A 19 17.75 -15.79 7.61
CA THR A 19 18.93 -14.99 7.21
C THR A 19 18.84 -14.43 5.80
N SER A 20 18.27 -15.17 4.85
CA SER A 20 18.13 -14.75 3.45
C SER A 20 16.72 -14.21 3.18
N LYS A 21 16.65 -13.00 2.67
CA LYS A 21 15.35 -12.31 2.49
C LYS A 21 14.90 -12.14 1.04
N GLY A 22 15.78 -12.41 0.06
CA GLY A 22 15.47 -12.32 -1.36
C GLY A 22 15.30 -10.89 -1.88
N GLU A 23 14.94 -10.79 -3.15
CA GLU A 23 14.72 -9.50 -3.82
C GLU A 23 13.23 -9.30 -4.11
N ILE A 24 12.73 -8.10 -3.84
CA ILE A 24 11.34 -7.70 -4.07
C ILE A 24 11.32 -6.59 -5.11
N LEU A 25 10.47 -6.73 -6.13
CA LEU A 25 10.14 -5.67 -7.07
C LEU A 25 8.89 -4.93 -6.57
N ILE A 26 8.94 -3.59 -6.44
CA ILE A 26 7.81 -2.79 -6.02
C ILE A 26 7.48 -1.70 -7.04
N GLY A 27 6.22 -1.41 -7.22
CA GLY A 27 5.71 -0.36 -8.11
C GLY A 27 4.25 0.00 -7.79
N PHE A 28 3.76 1.14 -8.27
CA PHE A 28 4.40 2.07 -9.22
C PHE A 28 4.24 3.54 -8.79
N ASP A 29 3.35 3.83 -7.86
CA ASP A 29 3.08 5.21 -7.45
C ASP A 29 4.19 5.83 -6.60
N GLY A 30 4.05 7.13 -6.36
CA GLY A 30 4.82 7.92 -5.42
C GLY A 30 4.15 9.28 -5.27
N PHE A 31 3.98 9.74 -4.06
CA PHE A 31 3.38 11.03 -3.73
C PHE A 31 4.30 11.85 -2.84
N VAL A 32 4.29 13.15 -3.04
CA VAL A 32 4.79 14.10 -2.05
C VAL A 32 3.60 14.50 -1.19
N ASP A 33 3.65 14.17 0.10
CA ASP A 33 2.59 14.53 1.04
C ASP A 33 2.98 15.81 1.79
N ASP A 34 2.32 16.91 1.43
CA ASP A 34 2.43 18.19 2.13
C ASP A 34 1.42 18.23 3.28
N ILE A 35 1.93 18.23 4.50
CA ILE A 35 1.11 18.38 5.70
C ILE A 35 0.85 19.87 5.92
N ILE A 36 -0.42 20.25 5.91
CA ILE A 36 -0.83 21.66 5.79
C ILE A 36 -1.72 22.09 6.94
N ALA A 37 -1.37 23.21 7.54
CA ALA A 37 -2.29 23.97 8.39
C ALA A 37 -3.10 24.96 7.54
N VAL A 38 -4.42 24.97 7.71
CA VAL A 38 -5.30 25.95 7.10
C VAL A 38 -5.40 27.16 8.02
N ILE A 39 -5.00 28.34 7.55
CA ILE A 39 -4.93 29.55 8.38
C ILE A 39 -6.29 30.24 8.41
N ASP A 40 -6.80 30.47 9.62
CA ASP A 40 -8.00 31.28 9.85
C ASP A 40 -7.64 32.77 9.88
N LYS A 41 -6.64 33.13 10.68
CA LYS A 41 -6.19 34.51 10.85
C LYS A 41 -4.68 34.54 11.10
N ARG A 42 -3.96 35.36 10.34
CA ARG A 42 -2.55 35.67 10.59
C ARG A 42 -2.45 36.87 11.56
N GLU A 43 -1.67 36.69 12.61
CA GLU A 43 -1.47 37.69 13.66
C GLU A 43 -0.14 38.43 13.46
N SER A 44 0.90 37.71 12.93
CA SER A 44 2.20 38.29 12.59
C SER A 44 2.85 37.42 11.48
N VAL A 45 4.09 37.74 11.09
CA VAL A 45 4.86 36.95 10.12
C VAL A 45 5.05 35.49 10.60
N SER A 46 5.21 35.28 11.90
CA SER A 46 5.50 33.96 12.51
C SER A 46 4.39 33.39 13.39
N SER A 47 3.23 34.11 13.50
CA SER A 47 2.12 33.70 14.36
C SER A 47 0.80 33.74 13.62
N TYR A 48 0.05 32.66 13.73
CA TYR A 48 -1.30 32.57 13.15
C TYR A 48 -2.20 31.63 13.96
N LYS A 49 -3.49 31.86 13.83
CA LYS A 49 -4.51 30.94 14.28
C LYS A 49 -4.92 30.03 13.13
N ARG A 50 -4.84 28.71 13.32
CA ARG A 50 -5.31 27.73 12.32
C ARG A 50 -6.82 27.48 12.49
N ILE A 51 -7.46 27.04 11.43
CA ILE A 51 -8.77 26.40 11.49
C ILE A 51 -8.57 25.01 12.13
N ASP A 52 -9.25 24.76 13.23
CA ASP A 52 -9.04 23.57 14.08
C ASP A 52 -9.96 22.39 13.73
N SER A 53 -11.02 22.59 12.95
CA SER A 53 -11.97 21.53 12.61
C SER A 53 -12.42 21.58 11.16
N ILE A 54 -12.75 20.38 10.62
CA ILE A 54 -13.29 20.20 9.27
C ILE A 54 -14.59 21.00 9.11
N SER A 55 -15.45 21.04 10.14
CA SER A 55 -16.70 21.80 10.10
C SER A 55 -16.46 23.29 9.91
N LYS A 56 -15.54 23.90 10.67
CA LYS A 56 -15.18 25.32 10.50
C LYS A 56 -14.57 25.61 9.12
N TYR A 57 -13.78 24.68 8.61
CA TYR A 57 -13.25 24.80 7.25
C TYR A 57 -14.36 24.75 6.20
N ALA A 58 -15.31 23.83 6.34
CA ALA A 58 -16.48 23.73 5.47
C ALA A 58 -17.34 25.02 5.50
N GLU A 59 -17.57 25.61 6.68
CA GLU A 59 -18.25 26.91 6.81
C GLU A 59 -17.49 28.03 6.11
N ARG A 60 -16.14 28.06 6.25
CA ARG A 60 -15.31 29.05 5.57
C ARG A 60 -15.42 28.96 4.06
N ILE A 61 -15.37 27.74 3.51
CA ILE A 61 -15.55 27.51 2.06
C ILE A 61 -16.96 27.91 1.62
N SER A 62 -17.98 27.51 2.38
CA SER A 62 -19.39 27.83 2.06
C SER A 62 -19.65 29.32 1.93
N ARG A 63 -19.00 30.16 2.76
CA ARG A 63 -19.10 31.63 2.67
C ARG A 63 -18.49 32.22 1.41
N LEU A 64 -17.65 31.46 0.67
CA LEU A 64 -17.07 31.87 -0.61
C LEU A 64 -17.96 31.50 -1.79
N SER A 65 -19.10 30.84 -1.56
CA SER A 65 -20.05 30.53 -2.63
C SER A 65 -20.63 31.81 -3.24
N GLY A 66 -20.48 31.93 -4.56
CA GLY A 66 -20.92 33.11 -5.31
C GLY A 66 -20.01 34.34 -5.22
N VAL A 67 -18.91 34.27 -4.47
CA VAL A 67 -17.91 35.36 -4.36
C VAL A 67 -16.50 34.77 -4.51
N SER A 68 -15.51 35.61 -4.77
CA SER A 68 -14.10 35.20 -4.77
C SER A 68 -13.49 35.39 -3.38
N GLY A 69 -12.61 34.49 -3.00
CA GLY A 69 -11.87 34.62 -1.75
C GLY A 69 -10.60 33.73 -1.78
N SER A 70 -9.71 34.01 -0.83
CA SER A 70 -8.49 33.22 -0.65
C SER A 70 -8.47 32.60 0.74
N ILE A 71 -7.84 31.45 0.84
CA ILE A 71 -7.54 30.76 2.09
C ILE A 71 -6.02 30.56 2.12
N GLU A 72 -5.38 31.07 3.15
CA GLU A 72 -3.95 30.92 3.32
C GLU A 72 -3.62 29.51 3.85
N LEU A 73 -2.58 28.92 3.31
CA LEU A 73 -2.07 27.60 3.71
C LEU A 73 -0.63 27.72 4.18
N ASP A 74 -0.28 27.01 5.24
CA ASP A 74 1.09 26.87 5.71
C ASP A 74 1.51 25.40 5.67
N THR A 75 2.61 25.11 4.95
CA THR A 75 3.15 23.76 4.85
C THR A 75 4.00 23.46 6.07
N LEU A 76 3.46 22.69 6.99
CA LEU A 76 4.13 22.29 8.24
C LEU A 76 5.27 21.31 8.01
N GLN A 77 5.07 20.38 7.07
CA GLN A 77 6.02 19.33 6.76
C GLN A 77 5.75 18.75 5.37
N GLN A 78 6.83 18.36 4.69
CA GLN A 78 6.76 17.56 3.46
C GLN A 78 7.28 16.16 3.76
N LYS A 79 6.52 15.13 3.36
CA LYS A 79 6.82 13.72 3.61
C LYS A 79 6.80 12.91 2.33
N LEU A 80 7.55 11.81 2.34
CA LEU A 80 7.40 10.73 1.40
C LEU A 80 6.01 10.11 1.58
N GLY A 81 5.26 10.04 0.48
CA GLY A 81 3.95 9.41 0.35
C GLY A 81 3.90 8.44 -0.82
N GLY A 82 2.72 7.86 -1.03
CA GLY A 82 2.48 6.82 -2.02
C GLY A 82 2.62 5.41 -1.45
N ASN A 83 1.77 4.51 -1.92
CA ASN A 83 1.71 3.15 -1.41
C ASN A 83 3.03 2.39 -1.66
N ALA A 84 3.58 2.51 -2.87
CA ALA A 84 4.82 1.80 -3.22
C ALA A 84 6.03 2.29 -2.41
N PRO A 85 6.33 3.60 -2.27
CA PRO A 85 7.45 4.04 -1.46
C PRO A 85 7.29 3.73 0.04
N ILE A 86 6.07 3.85 0.61
CA ILE A 86 5.82 3.53 2.03
C ILE A 86 6.04 2.04 2.27
N MET A 87 5.44 1.17 1.43
CA MET A 87 5.62 -0.28 1.52
C MET A 87 7.09 -0.67 1.29
N GLY A 88 7.75 -0.07 0.28
CA GLY A 88 9.16 -0.31 -0.03
C GLY A 88 10.08 0.06 1.13
N ASN A 89 9.85 1.21 1.74
CA ASN A 89 10.61 1.65 2.91
C ASN A 89 10.48 0.69 4.10
N SER A 90 9.25 0.18 4.33
CA SER A 90 9.01 -0.83 5.37
C SER A 90 9.76 -2.15 5.07
N LEU A 91 9.77 -2.61 3.82
CA LEU A 91 10.51 -3.80 3.39
C LEU A 91 12.03 -3.63 3.50
N ILE A 92 12.57 -2.46 3.11
CA ILE A 92 13.99 -2.13 3.27
C ILE A 92 14.40 -2.18 4.74
N ARG A 93 13.63 -1.56 5.63
CA ARG A 93 13.89 -1.60 7.07
C ARG A 93 13.85 -3.02 7.64
N GLN A 94 13.03 -3.88 7.10
CA GLN A 94 13.01 -5.31 7.44
C GLN A 94 14.15 -6.11 6.76
N GLY A 95 15.06 -5.45 6.02
CA GLY A 95 16.28 -6.02 5.46
C GLY A 95 16.12 -6.70 4.09
N PHE A 96 15.04 -6.43 3.36
CA PHE A 96 14.87 -6.92 1.98
C PHE A 96 15.62 -6.05 0.97
N ALA A 97 16.13 -6.68 -0.09
CA ALA A 97 16.65 -5.97 -1.25
C ALA A 97 15.47 -5.52 -2.14
N VAL A 98 15.17 -4.22 -2.12
CA VAL A 98 14.05 -3.65 -2.88
C VAL A 98 14.53 -3.09 -4.21
N ASN A 99 13.88 -3.53 -5.29
CA ASN A 99 13.97 -2.94 -6.62
C ASN A 99 12.70 -2.14 -6.86
N ALA A 100 12.77 -0.83 -7.07
CA ALA A 100 11.62 0.05 -7.15
C ALA A 100 11.46 0.66 -8.56
N ILE A 101 10.27 0.53 -9.14
CA ILE A 101 9.84 1.23 -10.37
C ILE A 101 8.73 2.17 -9.94
N VAL A 102 9.01 3.46 -9.76
CA VAL A 102 8.11 4.37 -9.03
C VAL A 102 8.09 5.78 -9.58
N THR A 103 6.96 6.48 -9.36
CA THR A 103 6.80 7.90 -9.74
C THR A 103 7.40 8.81 -8.67
N ILE A 104 8.70 9.02 -8.68
CA ILE A 104 9.45 9.84 -7.71
C ILE A 104 10.33 10.90 -8.37
N GLY A 105 10.16 11.11 -9.66
CA GLY A 105 10.93 12.03 -10.48
C GLY A 105 11.23 11.44 -11.85
N THR A 106 12.23 12.02 -12.51
CA THR A 106 12.77 11.52 -13.78
C THR A 106 14.12 10.84 -13.56
N GLN A 107 14.66 10.15 -14.57
CA GLN A 107 15.97 9.50 -14.48
C GLN A 107 17.10 10.45 -14.04
N ASN A 108 16.98 11.74 -14.37
CA ASN A 108 18.01 12.75 -14.08
C ASN A 108 17.72 13.56 -12.80
N ALA A 109 16.52 13.46 -12.23
CA ALA A 109 16.08 14.31 -11.13
C ALA A 109 15.04 13.62 -10.24
N ILE A 110 15.53 12.94 -9.20
CA ILE A 110 14.66 12.39 -8.14
C ILE A 110 14.23 13.55 -7.23
N HIS A 111 12.93 13.63 -6.92
CA HIS A 111 12.41 14.63 -6.00
C HIS A 111 13.08 14.50 -4.60
N PRO A 112 13.49 15.60 -3.96
CA PRO A 112 14.31 15.58 -2.74
C PRO A 112 13.75 14.69 -1.63
N VAL A 113 12.43 14.64 -1.43
CA VAL A 113 11.77 13.85 -0.38
C VAL A 113 11.99 12.33 -0.53
N PHE A 114 12.31 11.85 -1.73
CA PHE A 114 12.56 10.43 -2.01
C PHE A 114 14.03 10.03 -2.04
N LYS A 115 14.99 10.96 -1.87
CA LYS A 115 16.42 10.66 -2.00
C LYS A 115 16.87 9.57 -1.05
N ASP A 116 16.42 9.61 0.20
CA ASP A 116 16.79 8.60 1.21
C ASP A 116 16.22 7.22 0.84
N PHE A 117 14.96 7.15 0.43
CA PHE A 117 14.35 5.91 -0.06
C PHE A 117 15.10 5.36 -1.27
N ALA A 118 15.37 6.20 -2.26
CA ALA A 118 16.06 5.80 -3.49
C ALA A 118 17.48 5.29 -3.22
N SER A 119 18.21 5.91 -2.28
CA SER A 119 19.57 5.51 -1.91
C SER A 119 19.65 4.16 -1.21
N GLN A 120 18.56 3.73 -0.56
CA GLN A 120 18.47 2.45 0.15
C GLN A 120 17.94 1.32 -0.74
N CYS A 121 17.33 1.63 -1.90
CA CYS A 121 16.92 0.62 -2.88
C CYS A 121 18.13 -0.05 -3.51
N LYS A 122 18.06 -1.35 -3.76
CA LYS A 122 19.04 -2.09 -4.56
C LYS A 122 19.07 -1.58 -6.02
N PHE A 123 17.89 -1.27 -6.55
CA PHE A 123 17.68 -0.63 -7.84
C PHE A 123 16.49 0.31 -7.74
N VAL A 124 16.58 1.47 -8.39
CA VAL A 124 15.47 2.40 -8.49
C VAL A 124 15.35 2.94 -9.91
N ALA A 125 14.13 2.90 -10.44
CA ALA A 125 13.78 3.51 -11.71
C ALA A 125 12.69 4.56 -11.48
N PRO A 126 13.04 5.85 -11.50
CA PRO A 126 12.06 6.93 -11.55
C PRO A 126 11.38 6.95 -12.92
N ILE A 127 10.06 6.79 -12.97
CA ILE A 127 9.30 6.65 -14.23
C ILE A 127 8.44 7.86 -14.59
N ALA A 128 8.12 8.69 -13.62
CA ALA A 128 7.40 9.95 -13.78
C ALA A 128 7.56 10.83 -12.53
N ASN A 129 7.19 12.10 -12.62
CA ASN A 129 7.12 12.95 -11.44
C ASN A 129 6.06 12.44 -10.46
N PRO A 130 6.28 12.61 -9.14
CA PRO A 130 5.32 12.18 -8.13
C PRO A 130 4.00 12.93 -8.26
N GLY A 131 2.94 12.30 -7.76
CA GLY A 131 1.73 13.02 -7.41
C GLY A 131 1.98 13.92 -6.21
N ASN A 132 1.08 14.86 -5.96
CA ASN A 132 1.11 15.70 -4.76
C ASN A 132 -0.15 15.50 -3.93
N THR A 133 -0.01 15.36 -2.61
CA THR A 133 -1.13 15.32 -1.68
C THR A 133 -1.07 16.54 -0.77
N LEU A 134 -2.08 17.38 -0.83
CA LEU A 134 -2.31 18.42 0.18
C LEU A 134 -3.11 17.79 1.33
N ALA A 135 -2.43 17.47 2.43
CA ALA A 135 -3.03 16.86 3.61
C ALA A 135 -3.37 17.96 4.63
N PHE A 136 -4.59 18.45 4.61
CA PHE A 136 -5.07 19.43 5.55
C PHE A 136 -5.35 18.77 6.90
N GLU A 137 -4.63 19.20 7.93
CA GLU A 137 -4.74 18.64 9.28
C GLU A 137 -5.64 19.50 10.18
N PHE A 138 -6.63 18.84 10.78
CA PHE A 138 -7.54 19.42 11.78
C PHE A 138 -7.50 18.56 13.05
N ASP A 139 -8.03 19.10 14.15
CA ASP A 139 -8.07 18.36 15.43
C ASP A 139 -9.05 17.17 15.38
N ASP A 140 -10.06 17.27 14.52
CA ASP A 140 -11.11 16.26 14.32
C ASP A 140 -10.90 15.35 13.09
N GLY A 141 -9.82 15.53 12.31
CA GLY A 141 -9.53 14.69 11.16
C GLY A 141 -8.61 15.31 10.12
N LYS A 142 -8.58 14.71 8.92
CA LYS A 142 -7.76 15.14 7.79
C LYS A 142 -8.56 15.18 6.50
N ILE A 143 -8.23 16.12 5.64
CA ILE A 143 -8.72 16.15 4.25
C ILE A 143 -7.51 15.97 3.34
N MET A 144 -7.56 14.95 2.46
CA MET A 144 -6.51 14.64 1.49
C MET A 144 -6.94 15.11 0.11
N MET A 145 -6.28 16.12 -0.45
CA MET A 145 -6.51 16.58 -1.81
C MET A 145 -5.35 16.14 -2.70
N ASN A 146 -5.63 15.24 -3.65
CA ASN A 146 -4.61 14.62 -4.48
C ASN A 146 -4.54 15.27 -5.86
N GLN A 147 -3.33 15.60 -6.29
CA GLN A 147 -2.99 15.99 -7.65
C GLN A 147 -2.16 14.87 -8.28
N LEU A 148 -2.69 14.22 -9.31
CA LEU A 148 -2.07 13.02 -9.88
C LEU A 148 -0.90 13.34 -10.83
N GLY A 149 -0.81 14.58 -11.31
CA GLY A 149 0.32 15.04 -12.14
C GLY A 149 0.59 14.13 -13.34
N SER A 150 1.78 13.56 -13.39
CA SER A 150 2.28 12.73 -14.48
C SER A 150 1.83 11.26 -14.44
N PHE A 151 0.85 10.89 -13.63
CA PHE A 151 0.42 9.49 -13.53
C PHE A 151 -0.15 8.89 -14.82
N GLY A 152 -0.58 9.73 -15.76
CA GLY A 152 -0.90 9.30 -17.11
C GLY A 152 0.29 8.73 -17.91
N ASP A 153 1.51 9.03 -17.49
CA ASP A 153 2.71 8.48 -18.11
C ASP A 153 3.02 7.05 -17.65
N VAL A 154 2.41 6.58 -16.57
CA VAL A 154 2.56 5.21 -16.07
C VAL A 154 1.68 4.27 -16.87
N ASN A 155 2.21 3.74 -17.96
CA ASN A 155 1.59 2.76 -18.83
C ASN A 155 2.63 1.77 -19.35
N TRP A 156 2.18 0.64 -19.88
CA TRP A 156 3.08 -0.46 -20.28
C TRP A 156 4.11 -0.05 -21.34
N GLU A 157 3.69 0.71 -22.34
CA GLU A 157 4.59 1.13 -23.42
C GLU A 157 5.68 2.09 -22.93
N ASN A 158 5.32 3.03 -22.07
CA ASN A 158 6.30 3.93 -21.45
C ASN A 158 7.26 3.19 -20.53
N LEU A 159 6.79 2.21 -19.77
CA LEU A 159 7.67 1.37 -18.93
C LEU A 159 8.69 0.61 -19.77
N LYS A 160 8.27 -0.01 -20.87
CA LYS A 160 9.20 -0.67 -21.81
C LYS A 160 10.19 0.31 -22.42
N LYS A 161 9.73 1.50 -22.81
CA LYS A 161 10.59 2.55 -23.41
C LYS A 161 11.63 3.05 -22.40
N LEU A 162 11.23 3.29 -21.16
CA LEU A 162 12.12 3.87 -20.13
C LEU A 162 13.14 2.86 -19.58
N LEU A 163 12.71 1.62 -19.34
CA LEU A 163 13.52 0.59 -18.70
C LEU A 163 14.21 -0.32 -19.72
N GLY A 164 13.66 -0.47 -20.91
CA GLY A 164 14.04 -1.50 -21.87
C GLY A 164 13.44 -2.86 -21.52
N GLU A 165 12.98 -3.57 -22.53
CA GLU A 165 12.29 -4.85 -22.36
C GLU A 165 13.16 -5.90 -21.67
N GLU A 166 14.42 -6.04 -22.07
CA GLU A 166 15.35 -7.01 -21.47
C GLU A 166 15.68 -6.67 -20.01
N ASN A 167 15.78 -5.40 -19.64
CA ASN A 167 15.98 -4.99 -18.25
C ASN A 167 14.76 -5.33 -17.39
N LEU A 168 13.55 -5.13 -17.89
CA LEU A 168 12.31 -5.57 -17.22
C LEU A 168 12.29 -7.09 -17.04
N LYS A 169 12.59 -7.85 -18.09
CA LYS A 169 12.69 -9.32 -18.01
C LYS A 169 13.74 -9.76 -16.99
N ASN A 170 14.89 -9.10 -16.94
CA ASN A 170 15.93 -9.39 -15.97
C ASN A 170 15.52 -9.06 -14.52
N LEU A 171 14.83 -7.97 -14.28
CA LEU A 171 14.26 -7.63 -12.96
C LEU A 171 13.25 -8.70 -12.53
N LEU A 172 12.33 -9.09 -13.40
CA LEU A 172 11.32 -10.13 -13.11
C LEU A 172 11.94 -11.50 -12.84
N ARG A 173 13.08 -11.87 -13.50
CA ARG A 173 13.80 -13.12 -13.21
C ARG A 173 14.53 -13.12 -11.87
N LYS A 174 15.03 -11.96 -11.44
CA LYS A 174 15.81 -11.82 -10.19
C LYS A 174 14.92 -11.69 -8.96
N CYS A 175 13.77 -11.04 -9.11
CA CYS A 175 12.85 -10.82 -8.01
C CYS A 175 12.03 -12.09 -7.75
N THR A 176 11.86 -12.40 -6.49
CA THR A 176 11.09 -13.58 -6.05
C THR A 176 9.65 -13.19 -5.65
N LEU A 177 9.40 -11.90 -5.49
CA LEU A 177 8.08 -11.30 -5.25
C LEU A 177 7.98 -9.95 -5.96
N GLY A 178 6.86 -9.72 -6.66
CA GLY A 178 6.44 -8.42 -7.16
C GLY A 178 5.28 -7.88 -6.34
N ALA A 179 5.41 -6.68 -5.79
CA ALA A 179 4.33 -5.99 -5.10
C ALA A 179 3.91 -4.75 -5.91
N PHE A 180 2.73 -4.81 -6.52
CA PHE A 180 2.23 -3.78 -7.41
C PHE A 180 0.98 -3.15 -6.81
N VAL A 181 1.13 -1.93 -6.34
CA VAL A 181 0.14 -1.26 -5.49
C VAL A 181 -0.41 0.00 -6.15
N ASN A 182 -1.58 0.46 -5.63
CA ASN A 182 -2.26 1.67 -6.04
C ASN A 182 -2.75 1.68 -7.51
N TRP A 183 -3.54 0.65 -7.89
CA TRP A 183 -4.19 0.63 -9.21
C TRP A 183 -5.16 1.81 -9.41
N ALA A 184 -5.88 2.21 -8.36
CA ALA A 184 -6.97 3.17 -8.46
C ALA A 184 -6.54 4.56 -8.91
N MET A 185 -5.36 5.02 -8.50
CA MET A 185 -4.87 6.37 -8.82
C MET A 185 -4.04 6.43 -10.12
N LEU A 186 -3.60 5.28 -10.64
CA LEU A 186 -2.78 5.18 -11.87
C LEU A 186 -3.68 4.85 -13.08
N PRO A 187 -4.03 5.81 -13.96
CA PRO A 187 -5.09 5.66 -14.95
C PRO A 187 -4.92 4.45 -15.88
N TYR A 188 -3.69 4.12 -16.24
CA TYR A 188 -3.38 3.04 -17.19
C TYR A 188 -2.81 1.78 -16.53
N MET A 189 -3.03 1.60 -15.23
CA MET A 189 -2.45 0.47 -14.47
C MET A 189 -2.95 -0.90 -14.96
N SER A 190 -4.18 -0.98 -15.46
CA SER A 190 -4.70 -2.18 -16.14
C SER A 190 -3.82 -2.61 -17.33
N SER A 191 -3.30 -1.66 -18.10
CA SER A 191 -2.38 -1.95 -19.20
C SER A 191 -1.03 -2.50 -18.70
N VAL A 192 -0.56 -2.00 -17.56
CA VAL A 192 0.67 -2.48 -16.91
C VAL A 192 0.49 -3.91 -16.44
N TYR A 193 -0.61 -4.23 -15.75
CA TYR A 193 -0.90 -5.60 -15.30
C TYR A 193 -1.05 -6.58 -16.47
N LEU A 194 -1.71 -6.16 -17.55
CA LEU A 194 -1.84 -6.97 -18.76
C LEU A 194 -0.48 -7.20 -19.43
N GLY A 195 0.34 -6.16 -19.52
CA GLY A 195 1.71 -6.24 -20.06
C GLY A 195 2.61 -7.15 -19.23
N LEU A 196 2.53 -7.06 -17.91
CA LEU A 196 3.23 -7.96 -16.99
C LEU A 196 2.79 -9.41 -17.17
N ALA A 197 1.48 -9.67 -17.28
CA ALA A 197 0.95 -11.01 -17.51
C ALA A 197 1.50 -11.61 -18.81
N ASN A 198 1.46 -10.84 -19.91
CA ASN A 198 1.99 -11.28 -21.22
C ASN A 198 3.50 -11.58 -21.13
N MET A 199 4.27 -10.70 -20.52
CA MET A 199 5.72 -10.85 -20.40
C MET A 199 6.09 -12.07 -19.53
N LEU A 200 5.42 -12.30 -18.41
CA LEU A 200 5.63 -13.47 -17.56
C LEU A 200 5.27 -14.78 -18.28
N ASP A 201 4.16 -14.79 -19.04
CA ASP A 201 3.75 -15.93 -19.87
C ASP A 201 4.79 -16.24 -20.95
N GLU A 202 5.28 -15.23 -21.69
CA GLU A 202 6.33 -15.36 -22.69
C GLU A 202 7.63 -15.93 -22.09
N MET A 203 8.03 -15.40 -20.94
CA MET A 203 9.24 -15.84 -20.25
C MET A 203 9.10 -17.22 -19.58
N LYS A 204 7.89 -17.75 -19.43
CA LYS A 204 7.57 -18.96 -18.66
C LYS A 204 8.07 -18.86 -17.21
N VAL A 205 8.03 -17.69 -16.63
CA VAL A 205 8.41 -17.40 -15.23
C VAL A 205 7.17 -17.36 -14.37
N ARG A 206 7.19 -18.05 -13.25
CA ARG A 206 6.18 -17.96 -12.20
C ARG A 206 6.69 -17.05 -11.09
N LEU A 207 5.92 -16.05 -10.75
CA LEU A 207 6.26 -15.03 -9.74
C LEU A 207 5.24 -15.03 -8.61
N LYS A 208 5.67 -14.79 -7.39
CA LYS A 208 4.79 -14.36 -6.31
C LYS A 208 4.38 -12.91 -6.59
N ILE A 209 3.07 -12.62 -6.62
CA ILE A 209 2.57 -11.29 -6.93
C ILE A 209 1.60 -10.85 -5.84
N PHE A 210 1.87 -9.72 -5.22
CA PHE A 210 0.97 -9.04 -4.30
C PHE A 210 0.41 -7.79 -4.98
N ILE A 211 -0.90 -7.61 -4.93
CA ILE A 211 -1.59 -6.46 -5.49
C ILE A 211 -2.45 -5.81 -4.41
N ASP A 212 -2.37 -4.49 -4.33
CA ASP A 212 -3.27 -3.63 -3.57
C ASP A 212 -3.88 -2.61 -4.54
N LEU A 213 -5.19 -2.44 -4.48
CA LEU A 213 -5.92 -1.61 -5.46
C LEU A 213 -6.04 -0.16 -5.02
N ALA A 214 -5.86 0.12 -3.73
CA ALA A 214 -6.26 1.37 -3.10
C ALA A 214 -7.76 1.66 -3.30
N ASP A 215 -8.22 2.90 -3.12
CA ASP A 215 -9.63 3.29 -3.16
C ASP A 215 -10.25 3.10 -4.55
N ILE A 216 -10.87 1.94 -4.79
CA ILE A 216 -11.48 1.56 -6.07
C ILE A 216 -12.67 2.43 -6.47
N MET A 217 -13.29 3.18 -5.53
CA MET A 217 -14.41 4.09 -5.83
C MET A 217 -14.01 5.24 -6.77
N ARG A 218 -12.72 5.44 -6.97
CA ARG A 218 -12.20 6.41 -7.95
C ARG A 218 -12.32 5.95 -9.40
N ARG A 219 -12.71 4.70 -9.63
CA ARG A 219 -12.78 4.08 -10.95
C ARG A 219 -14.22 3.73 -11.33
N THR A 220 -14.46 3.60 -12.64
CA THR A 220 -15.77 3.18 -13.12
C THR A 220 -16.02 1.69 -12.84
N PRO A 221 -17.29 1.25 -12.72
CA PRO A 221 -17.62 -0.18 -12.59
C PRO A 221 -17.00 -1.03 -13.71
N LYS A 222 -16.95 -0.49 -14.93
CA LYS A 222 -16.33 -1.14 -16.09
C LYS A 222 -14.83 -1.38 -15.86
N ASP A 223 -14.09 -0.35 -15.42
CA ASP A 223 -12.66 -0.47 -15.13
C ASP A 223 -12.39 -1.50 -14.04
N ILE A 224 -13.23 -1.53 -12.99
CA ILE A 224 -13.12 -2.48 -11.89
C ILE A 224 -13.28 -3.92 -12.40
N LEU A 225 -14.32 -4.20 -13.20
CA LEU A 225 -14.57 -5.54 -13.74
C LEU A 225 -13.47 -5.96 -14.71
N GLU A 226 -12.96 -5.06 -15.54
CA GLU A 226 -11.82 -5.31 -16.43
C GLU A 226 -10.57 -5.69 -15.61
N MET A 227 -10.25 -4.90 -14.60
CA MET A 227 -9.11 -5.14 -13.71
C MET A 227 -9.24 -6.51 -13.02
N LEU A 228 -10.41 -6.86 -12.46
CA LEU A 228 -10.62 -8.17 -11.82
C LEU A 228 -10.41 -9.33 -12.82
N SER A 229 -10.82 -9.16 -14.08
CA SER A 229 -10.56 -10.13 -15.14
C SER A 229 -9.06 -10.28 -15.43
N ILE A 230 -8.31 -9.17 -15.46
CA ILE A 230 -6.85 -9.17 -15.65
C ILE A 230 -6.15 -9.87 -14.46
N LEU A 231 -6.59 -9.62 -13.22
CA LEU A 231 -6.05 -10.31 -12.04
C LEU A 231 -6.28 -11.83 -12.10
N SER A 232 -7.48 -12.26 -12.50
CA SER A 232 -7.78 -13.68 -12.72
C SER A 232 -6.84 -14.30 -13.75
N ARG A 233 -6.56 -13.59 -14.87
CA ARG A 233 -5.61 -14.04 -15.88
C ARG A 233 -4.18 -14.11 -15.34
N LEU A 234 -3.73 -13.07 -14.64
CA LEU A 234 -2.39 -12.99 -14.06
C LEU A 234 -2.17 -14.11 -13.03
N GLY A 235 -3.21 -14.45 -12.26
CA GLY A 235 -3.19 -15.51 -11.24
C GLY A 235 -3.12 -16.93 -11.79
N LYS A 236 -3.44 -17.18 -13.08
CA LYS A 236 -3.41 -18.54 -13.65
C LYS A 236 -2.01 -19.17 -13.61
N ASN A 237 -0.98 -18.39 -13.92
CA ASN A 237 0.39 -18.86 -14.02
C ASN A 237 1.30 -18.31 -12.90
N ASN A 238 0.76 -17.51 -11.98
CA ASN A 238 1.49 -16.87 -10.90
C ASN A 238 0.85 -17.13 -9.54
N ASP A 239 1.61 -16.99 -8.47
CA ASP A 239 1.08 -17.01 -7.11
C ASP A 239 0.56 -15.61 -6.76
N LEU A 240 -0.69 -15.31 -7.11
CA LEU A 240 -1.27 -13.98 -6.94
C LEU A 240 -2.11 -13.86 -5.67
N ILE A 241 -1.77 -12.87 -4.86
CA ILE A 241 -2.54 -12.45 -3.67
C ILE A 241 -3.06 -11.04 -3.88
N LEU A 242 -4.34 -10.85 -3.64
CA LEU A 242 -4.97 -9.52 -3.62
C LEU A 242 -5.20 -9.09 -2.16
N GLY A 243 -4.56 -8.00 -1.78
CA GLY A 243 -4.75 -7.30 -0.51
C GLY A 243 -5.85 -6.27 -0.62
N LEU A 244 -6.73 -6.21 0.38
CA LEU A 244 -7.89 -5.31 0.43
C LEU A 244 -8.10 -4.84 1.87
N ASN A 245 -8.69 -3.65 2.04
CA ASN A 245 -9.37 -3.31 3.28
C ASN A 245 -10.83 -3.81 3.25
N PHE A 246 -11.53 -3.71 4.39
CA PHE A 246 -12.91 -4.18 4.51
C PHE A 246 -13.87 -3.51 3.51
N SER A 247 -13.74 -2.18 3.35
CA SER A 247 -14.59 -1.40 2.44
C SER A 247 -14.36 -1.78 0.97
N GLU A 248 -13.13 -1.94 0.57
CA GLU A 248 -12.76 -2.39 -0.79
C GLU A 248 -13.30 -3.78 -1.09
N ALA A 249 -13.19 -4.72 -0.13
CA ALA A 249 -13.74 -6.06 -0.29
C ALA A 249 -15.27 -6.06 -0.44
N GLN A 250 -15.96 -5.23 0.33
CA GLN A 250 -17.41 -5.04 0.19
C GLN A 250 -17.76 -4.50 -1.20
N GLN A 251 -17.08 -3.44 -1.64
CA GLN A 251 -17.32 -2.81 -2.94
C GLN A 251 -17.06 -3.78 -4.10
N ILE A 252 -16.00 -4.59 -4.04
CA ILE A 252 -15.73 -5.63 -5.05
C ILE A 252 -16.89 -6.64 -5.10
N CYS A 253 -17.41 -7.09 -3.95
CA CYS A 253 -18.55 -7.98 -3.92
C CYS A 253 -19.80 -7.34 -4.55
N GLU A 254 -20.06 -6.07 -4.29
CA GLU A 254 -21.17 -5.32 -4.91
C GLU A 254 -21.02 -5.25 -6.44
N HIS A 255 -19.83 -4.92 -6.96
CA HIS A 255 -19.56 -4.90 -8.40
C HIS A 255 -19.63 -6.28 -9.08
N LEU A 256 -19.36 -7.34 -8.33
CA LEU A 256 -19.51 -8.72 -8.81
C LEU A 256 -20.97 -9.24 -8.75
N GLY A 257 -21.92 -8.42 -8.32
CA GLY A 257 -23.33 -8.80 -8.15
C GLY A 257 -23.58 -9.71 -6.95
N LEU A 258 -22.76 -9.61 -5.91
CA LEU A 258 -22.75 -10.47 -4.73
C LEU A 258 -23.08 -9.66 -3.45
N ALA A 259 -24.03 -8.73 -3.55
CA ALA A 259 -24.36 -7.80 -2.45
C ALA A 259 -25.01 -8.47 -1.22
N ASP A 260 -25.66 -9.64 -1.40
CA ASP A 260 -26.40 -10.34 -0.34
C ASP A 260 -25.51 -11.21 0.58
N ILE A 261 -24.19 -11.05 0.51
CA ILE A 261 -23.26 -11.79 1.36
C ILE A 261 -23.22 -11.17 2.76
N GLU A 262 -23.16 -12.02 3.78
CA GLU A 262 -22.92 -11.59 5.16
C GLU A 262 -21.69 -10.67 5.25
N LYS A 263 -21.88 -9.47 5.82
CA LYS A 263 -20.83 -8.42 5.93
C LYS A 263 -19.74 -8.82 6.93
N LYS A 264 -18.92 -9.79 6.52
CA LYS A 264 -17.77 -10.32 7.27
C LYS A 264 -16.58 -10.51 6.35
N SER A 265 -15.40 -10.13 6.78
CA SER A 265 -14.16 -10.23 6.00
C SER A 265 -13.89 -11.66 5.54
N GLU A 266 -14.15 -12.68 6.35
CA GLU A 266 -13.99 -14.09 5.98
C GLU A 266 -14.88 -14.48 4.81
N LYS A 267 -16.12 -13.98 4.79
CA LYS A 267 -17.07 -14.25 3.70
C LYS A 267 -16.65 -13.56 2.42
N TYR A 268 -16.29 -12.27 2.52
CA TYR A 268 -15.78 -11.51 1.38
C TYR A 268 -14.50 -12.15 0.81
N ALA A 269 -13.52 -12.46 1.65
CA ALA A 269 -12.26 -13.06 1.21
C ALA A 269 -12.48 -14.37 0.46
N LYS A 270 -13.31 -15.28 1.01
CA LYS A 270 -13.63 -16.57 0.39
C LYS A 270 -14.35 -16.38 -0.95
N THR A 271 -15.33 -15.50 -0.98
CA THR A 271 -16.17 -15.29 -2.17
C THR A 271 -15.40 -14.67 -3.31
N ILE A 272 -14.65 -13.59 -3.04
CA ILE A 272 -13.80 -12.91 -4.03
C ILE A 272 -12.73 -13.89 -4.55
N ARG A 273 -12.06 -14.63 -3.64
CA ARG A 273 -11.03 -15.61 -4.00
C ARG A 273 -11.59 -16.66 -4.96
N ASN A 274 -12.77 -17.22 -4.66
CA ASN A 274 -13.42 -18.23 -5.51
C ASN A 274 -13.80 -17.67 -6.88
N LYS A 275 -14.27 -16.42 -6.92
CA LYS A 275 -14.68 -15.75 -8.17
C LYS A 275 -13.50 -15.45 -9.08
N LEU A 276 -12.38 -15.01 -8.51
CA LEU A 276 -11.18 -14.67 -9.27
C LEU A 276 -10.28 -15.88 -9.56
N ASP A 277 -10.44 -16.98 -8.82
CA ASP A 277 -9.59 -18.18 -8.87
C ASP A 277 -8.08 -17.90 -8.76
N ILE A 278 -7.71 -17.01 -7.84
CA ILE A 278 -6.33 -16.65 -7.52
C ILE A 278 -5.84 -17.37 -6.25
N THR A 279 -4.57 -17.22 -5.89
CA THR A 279 -3.94 -17.93 -4.77
C THR A 279 -4.64 -17.61 -3.45
N ALA A 280 -4.80 -16.31 -3.13
CA ALA A 280 -5.46 -15.88 -1.90
C ALA A 280 -6.04 -14.45 -2.00
N ILE A 281 -6.99 -14.18 -1.11
CA ILE A 281 -7.43 -12.83 -0.74
C ILE A 281 -7.04 -12.59 0.70
N VAL A 282 -6.42 -11.43 0.95
CA VAL A 282 -6.10 -10.92 2.29
C VAL A 282 -6.94 -9.68 2.54
N ILE A 283 -7.65 -9.64 3.67
CA ILE A 283 -8.40 -8.44 4.09
C ILE A 283 -7.86 -7.98 5.44
N HIS A 284 -7.43 -6.74 5.50
CA HIS A 284 -7.00 -6.11 6.75
C HIS A 284 -8.03 -5.10 7.25
N GLU A 285 -8.30 -5.15 8.53
CA GLU A 285 -9.14 -4.23 9.27
C GLU A 285 -8.29 -3.52 10.34
N THR A 286 -8.86 -2.54 11.02
CA THR A 286 -8.17 -1.80 12.09
C THR A 286 -7.70 -2.71 13.23
N LYS A 287 -8.44 -3.78 13.55
CA LYS A 287 -8.18 -4.64 14.72
C LYS A 287 -7.73 -6.05 14.36
N ARG A 288 -7.93 -6.48 13.13
CA ARG A 288 -7.71 -7.87 12.69
C ARG A 288 -7.37 -7.95 11.21
N ALA A 289 -6.93 -9.12 10.80
CA ALA A 289 -6.79 -9.45 9.38
C ALA A 289 -7.20 -10.90 9.13
N VAL A 290 -7.66 -11.15 7.89
CA VAL A 290 -8.07 -12.48 7.45
C VAL A 290 -7.42 -12.83 6.12
N ILE A 291 -7.23 -14.12 5.87
CA ILE A 291 -6.83 -14.67 4.57
C ILE A 291 -7.74 -15.81 4.18
N SER A 292 -8.05 -15.91 2.91
CA SER A 292 -8.70 -17.09 2.32
C SER A 292 -7.91 -17.56 1.11
N THR A 293 -7.44 -18.79 1.16
CA THR A 293 -6.81 -19.52 0.05
C THR A 293 -7.81 -20.53 -0.52
N LYS A 294 -7.35 -21.40 -1.42
CA LYS A 294 -8.17 -22.49 -1.96
C LYS A 294 -8.54 -23.52 -0.90
N THR A 295 -7.65 -23.80 0.03
CA THR A 295 -7.77 -24.90 0.99
C THR A 295 -7.81 -24.47 2.44
N GLU A 296 -7.37 -23.24 2.75
CA GLU A 296 -7.16 -22.75 4.11
C GLU A 296 -7.76 -21.36 4.28
N ALA A 297 -8.17 -21.05 5.49
CA ALA A 297 -8.59 -19.72 5.89
C ALA A 297 -8.15 -19.46 7.33
N TYR A 298 -7.62 -18.27 7.58
CA TYR A 298 -7.17 -17.84 8.90
C TYR A 298 -7.65 -16.43 9.20
N ALA A 299 -7.81 -16.15 10.47
CA ALA A 299 -8.09 -14.82 11.00
C ALA A 299 -7.22 -14.58 12.24
N VAL A 300 -6.62 -13.41 12.34
CA VAL A 300 -5.79 -13.03 13.47
C VAL A 300 -6.14 -11.64 13.96
N ASP A 301 -6.12 -11.46 15.29
CA ASP A 301 -6.28 -10.15 15.91
C ASP A 301 -4.91 -9.47 16.06
N GLY A 302 -4.86 -8.19 15.65
CA GLY A 302 -3.68 -7.36 15.76
C GLY A 302 -3.51 -6.69 17.13
N PRO A 303 -2.35 -6.06 17.37
CA PRO A 303 -2.13 -5.24 18.54
C PRO A 303 -2.80 -3.86 18.34
N TYR A 304 -4.09 -3.75 18.68
CA TYR A 304 -4.86 -2.51 18.55
C TYR A 304 -4.40 -1.42 19.52
N THR A 305 -4.49 -0.15 19.10
CA THR A 305 -4.31 1.02 19.97
C THR A 305 -5.40 2.06 19.68
N GLU A 306 -5.95 2.66 20.74
CA GLU A 306 -6.94 3.75 20.64
C GLU A 306 -6.30 5.11 20.31
N LYS A 307 -4.99 5.24 20.54
CA LYS A 307 -4.23 6.48 20.35
C LYS A 307 -3.08 6.28 19.36
N PRO A 308 -3.37 6.10 18.06
CA PRO A 308 -2.32 6.01 17.06
C PRO A 308 -1.62 7.37 16.89
N LYS A 309 -0.30 7.36 16.72
CA LYS A 309 0.47 8.55 16.34
C LYS A 309 0.31 8.87 14.85
N LEU A 310 0.14 7.83 14.03
CA LEU A 310 0.01 7.97 12.59
C LEU A 310 -0.82 6.80 12.03
N THR A 311 -1.84 7.09 11.22
CA THR A 311 -2.68 6.07 10.58
C THR A 311 -2.45 5.96 9.08
N THR A 312 -2.06 7.06 8.40
CA THR A 312 -1.72 7.05 6.98
C THR A 312 -0.51 6.16 6.74
N GLY A 313 -0.61 5.21 5.81
CA GLY A 313 0.43 4.22 5.55
C GLY A 313 0.35 2.95 6.43
N ALA A 314 -0.65 2.82 7.31
CA ALA A 314 -0.85 1.62 8.12
C ALA A 314 -1.14 0.38 7.26
N GLY A 315 -1.94 0.52 6.20
CA GLY A 315 -2.20 -0.52 5.20
C GLY A 315 -0.94 -0.93 4.46
N ASP A 316 -0.12 0.04 4.01
CA ASP A 316 1.14 -0.25 3.31
C ASP A 316 2.13 -0.99 4.21
N ASN A 317 2.17 -0.66 5.51
CA ASN A 317 2.97 -1.39 6.49
C ASN A 317 2.42 -2.78 6.78
N PHE A 318 1.09 -2.97 6.79
CA PHE A 318 0.50 -4.30 6.84
C PHE A 318 0.92 -5.12 5.61
N ASN A 319 0.78 -4.57 4.42
CA ASN A 319 1.15 -5.21 3.16
C ASN A 319 2.65 -5.59 3.14
N ALA A 320 3.52 -4.69 3.60
CA ALA A 320 4.95 -4.97 3.74
C ALA A 320 5.23 -6.13 4.70
N GLY A 321 4.65 -6.11 5.89
CA GLY A 321 4.81 -7.18 6.88
C GLY A 321 4.27 -8.52 6.38
N PHE A 322 3.09 -8.54 5.76
CA PHE A 322 2.50 -9.73 5.17
C PHE A 322 3.40 -10.30 4.05
N CYS A 323 3.83 -9.47 3.11
CA CYS A 323 4.73 -9.86 2.02
C CYS A 323 6.09 -10.33 2.53
N SER A 324 6.61 -9.71 3.58
CA SER A 324 7.83 -10.12 4.26
C SER A 324 7.72 -11.57 4.79
N GLY A 325 6.62 -11.90 5.48
CA GLY A 325 6.34 -13.25 5.96
C GLY A 325 6.20 -14.25 4.80
N TRP A 326 5.44 -13.90 3.78
CA TRP A 326 5.23 -14.74 2.59
C TRP A 326 6.53 -15.00 1.83
N GLN A 327 7.37 -13.99 1.68
CA GLN A 327 8.67 -14.10 1.03
C GLN A 327 9.61 -15.04 1.80
N GLN A 328 9.53 -15.04 3.12
CA GLN A 328 10.31 -15.90 4.00
C GLN A 328 9.74 -17.32 4.12
N GLY A 329 8.62 -17.63 3.48
CA GLY A 329 7.99 -18.95 3.49
C GLY A 329 7.31 -19.30 4.82
N LEU A 330 6.84 -18.30 5.55
CA LEU A 330 6.02 -18.49 6.75
C LEU A 330 4.64 -19.06 6.39
N SER A 331 3.95 -19.69 7.35
CA SER A 331 2.56 -20.11 7.16
C SER A 331 1.65 -18.90 6.95
N TRP A 332 0.47 -19.11 6.35
CA TRP A 332 -0.47 -18.03 6.09
C TRP A 332 -0.90 -17.28 7.37
N GLU A 333 -1.12 -18.02 8.45
CA GLU A 333 -1.41 -17.42 9.76
C GLU A 333 -0.26 -16.55 10.26
N GLN A 334 0.97 -17.01 10.11
CA GLN A 334 2.16 -16.25 10.49
C GLN A 334 2.37 -15.02 9.59
N CYS A 335 2.06 -15.10 8.29
CA CYS A 335 2.08 -13.94 7.40
C CYS A 335 1.09 -12.85 7.87
N LEU A 336 -0.13 -13.26 8.28
CA LEU A 336 -1.10 -12.32 8.85
C LEU A 336 -0.57 -11.67 10.13
N PHE A 337 -0.01 -12.46 11.05
CA PHE A 337 0.60 -11.91 12.27
C PHE A 337 1.73 -10.94 11.95
N THR A 338 2.63 -11.27 11.02
CA THR A 338 3.69 -10.36 10.61
C THR A 338 3.12 -9.05 10.06
N GLY A 339 2.05 -9.11 9.27
CA GLY A 339 1.34 -7.94 8.74
C GLY A 339 0.74 -7.07 9.83
N VAL A 340 -0.11 -7.64 10.72
CA VAL A 340 -0.78 -6.86 11.77
C VAL A 340 0.19 -6.31 12.81
N TYR A 341 1.31 -6.99 13.09
CA TYR A 341 2.33 -6.50 14.03
C TYR A 341 3.21 -5.42 13.40
N THR A 342 3.55 -5.51 12.11
CA THR A 342 4.25 -4.42 11.38
C THR A 342 3.41 -3.16 11.37
N SER A 343 2.14 -3.25 10.99
CA SER A 343 1.18 -2.14 11.02
C SER A 343 0.96 -1.60 12.43
N GLY A 344 0.78 -2.49 13.41
CA GLY A 344 0.57 -2.13 14.82
C GLY A 344 1.76 -1.42 15.46
N PHE A 345 2.98 -1.77 15.08
CA PHE A 345 4.19 -1.04 15.47
C PHE A 345 4.21 0.36 14.81
N TYR A 346 3.97 0.39 13.49
CA TYR A 346 3.99 1.64 12.71
C TYR A 346 3.03 2.70 13.28
N VAL A 347 1.78 2.33 13.55
CA VAL A 347 0.79 3.32 14.04
C VAL A 347 1.13 3.88 15.43
N ARG A 348 1.92 3.15 16.24
CA ARG A 348 2.39 3.60 17.56
C ARG A 348 3.62 4.47 17.51
N ASN A 349 4.49 4.23 16.54
CA ASN A 349 5.82 4.86 16.50
C ASN A 349 5.97 5.90 15.39
N ALA A 350 5.03 5.95 14.42
CA ALA A 350 5.05 6.80 13.22
C ALA A 350 6.24 6.51 12.27
N TYR A 351 6.85 5.33 12.38
CA TYR A 351 7.84 4.80 11.45
C TYR A 351 7.74 3.27 11.36
N SER A 352 8.21 2.69 10.25
CA SER A 352 8.19 1.24 10.02
C SER A 352 9.24 0.54 10.88
N PRO A 353 8.95 -0.64 11.47
CA PRO A 353 9.94 -1.38 12.26
C PRO A 353 11.06 -1.94 11.37
N ASN A 354 12.25 -2.05 11.91
CA ASN A 354 13.25 -2.98 11.40
C ASN A 354 12.97 -4.41 11.91
N SER A 355 13.75 -5.40 11.44
CA SER A 355 13.52 -6.80 11.82
C SER A 355 13.62 -7.04 13.34
N GLU A 356 14.58 -6.43 14.01
CA GLU A 356 14.79 -6.58 15.45
C GLU A 356 13.66 -5.94 16.25
N GLU A 357 13.26 -4.72 15.88
CA GLU A 357 12.15 -3.99 16.48
C GLU A 357 10.83 -4.76 16.32
N LEU A 358 10.59 -5.35 15.12
CA LEU A 358 9.39 -6.14 14.87
C LEU A 358 9.37 -7.40 15.74
N ILE A 359 10.48 -8.14 15.80
CA ILE A 359 10.59 -9.36 16.63
C ILE A 359 10.36 -9.02 18.08
N LYS A 360 11.03 -7.99 18.59
CA LYS A 360 10.84 -7.52 19.99
C LYS A 360 9.39 -7.15 20.27
N PHE A 361 8.76 -6.40 19.38
CA PHE A 361 7.35 -6.00 19.54
C PHE A 361 6.40 -7.21 19.52
N ILE A 362 6.68 -8.25 18.72
CA ILE A 362 5.93 -9.50 18.74
C ILE A 362 6.10 -10.20 20.09
N GLU A 363 7.33 -10.29 20.62
CA GLU A 363 7.63 -10.93 21.90
C GLU A 363 6.98 -10.23 23.10
N GLU A 364 6.97 -8.90 23.11
CA GLU A 364 6.32 -8.09 24.15
C GLU A 364 4.79 -8.27 24.19
N ASN A 365 4.18 -8.75 23.09
CA ASN A 365 2.75 -9.00 22.96
C ASN A 365 2.39 -10.51 23.00
N ALA A 366 3.37 -11.37 23.26
CA ALA A 366 3.22 -12.84 23.33
C ALA A 366 2.91 -13.36 24.78
#